data_e0abb253bca290256fdb4cbaf5cb709f
#
_entry.id   e0abb253bca290256fdb4cbaf5cb709f
#
_cell.length_a   1.000
_cell.length_b   1.000
_cell.length_c   1.000
_cell.angle_alpha   90.00
_cell.angle_beta   90.00
_cell.angle_gamma   90.00
#
_symmetry.space_group_name_H-M   'P 1'
#
loop_
_entity.id
_entity.type
_entity.pdbx_description
1 polymer ?
#
loop_
_entity_poly.entity_id
_entity_poly.type
_entity_poly.pdbx_seq_one_letter_code
_entity_poly.pdbx_strand_id
1 'polypeptide(L)'
;MSTWKPPDGNGGSGSSGSGSSSGSGGSDGSNGTGGSGSSSGSGGSGNTGGGGGGGGGSVEGPAWLPPGPHSPNTNTEIDPEVVYDLLGEKPASCADTAKQIPAALPSVDWRVLRGLAEACKAVQGQGGDWDLAASDYAALQGRLKGCKSSAAYTALGGILRFHGQHPSTTVKLKASTPGGRGAVCTFRIDSVNAGADGAARPDETITVTVRGLYFDKVELLGGVSTMTVAGARADIPQDDPDPTEPPDQETFEVVVPDPGPGSYGRKVAVSLSHNGGTPVTLKNAFTLVAPGSPDDSPVTSPGVSPSTVTARSR
;
A
#
# COMPACT_ATOMS: atom_id res chain seq x y z
N MET A 1 -16.68 26.19 -23.52
CA MET A 1 -15.73 25.07 -23.71
C MET A 1 -14.38 25.55 -23.20
N SER A 2 -14.06 25.19 -21.95
CA SER A 2 -12.75 25.54 -21.36
C SER A 2 -11.73 24.48 -21.76
N THR A 3 -10.71 24.89 -22.49
CA THR A 3 -9.61 23.99 -22.86
C THR A 3 -8.71 23.77 -21.64
N TRP A 4 -8.76 22.59 -21.05
CA TRP A 4 -7.82 22.19 -20.01
C TRP A 4 -6.41 22.06 -20.62
N LYS A 5 -5.45 22.81 -20.05
CA LYS A 5 -4.01 22.71 -20.38
C LYS A 5 -3.32 21.99 -19.22
N PRO A 6 -2.61 20.86 -19.44
CA PRO A 6 -1.85 20.24 -18.39
C PRO A 6 -0.74 21.19 -17.90
N PRO A 7 -0.38 21.16 -16.61
CA PRO A 7 0.74 21.94 -16.07
C PRO A 7 2.04 21.53 -16.76
N ASP A 8 2.75 22.51 -17.29
CA ASP A 8 4.06 22.33 -17.90
C ASP A 8 5.04 21.86 -16.83
N GLY A 9 5.60 20.68 -16.99
CA GLY A 9 6.62 20.12 -16.11
C GLY A 9 7.86 21.02 -16.11
N ASN A 10 8.10 21.67 -14.97
CA ASN A 10 9.24 22.55 -14.76
C ASN A 10 10.53 21.71 -14.77
N GLY A 11 11.31 21.82 -15.83
CA GLY A 11 12.63 21.20 -15.99
C GLY A 11 13.63 21.82 -15.02
N GLY A 12 13.92 21.13 -13.93
CA GLY A 12 14.99 21.44 -13.02
C GLY A 12 16.33 21.18 -13.68
N SER A 13 17.06 22.26 -14.01
CA SER A 13 18.46 22.23 -14.45
C SER A 13 19.34 21.78 -13.28
N GLY A 14 19.81 20.53 -13.31
CA GLY A 14 20.78 19.98 -12.36
C GLY A 14 22.20 20.15 -12.89
N SER A 15 23.02 20.84 -12.11
CA SER A 15 24.42 21.10 -12.28
C SER A 15 25.28 19.87 -12.47
N SER A 16 26.18 19.93 -13.44
CA SER A 16 27.30 19.05 -13.68
C SER A 16 28.29 19.03 -12.48
N GLY A 17 28.49 17.83 -11.91
CA GLY A 17 29.56 17.51 -10.97
C GLY A 17 30.50 16.48 -11.59
N SER A 18 31.65 16.93 -12.07
CA SER A 18 32.76 16.11 -12.55
C SER A 18 33.45 15.46 -11.35
N GLY A 19 33.55 14.14 -11.31
CA GLY A 19 34.36 13.40 -10.36
C GLY A 19 35.00 12.18 -11.02
N SER A 20 36.24 12.38 -11.47
CA SER A 20 37.10 11.30 -11.94
C SER A 20 37.67 10.52 -10.78
N SER A 21 37.64 9.21 -10.79
CA SER A 21 38.70 8.39 -10.19
C SER A 21 38.71 6.99 -10.80
N SER A 22 39.81 6.71 -11.37
CA SER A 22 40.32 5.46 -11.91
C SER A 22 40.56 4.40 -10.81
N GLY A 23 40.24 3.15 -11.12
CA GLY A 23 40.59 2.00 -10.29
C GLY A 23 40.60 0.74 -11.15
N SER A 24 41.81 0.33 -11.49
CA SER A 24 42.17 -0.87 -12.23
C SER A 24 42.12 -2.14 -11.37
N GLY A 25 41.98 -3.30 -12.04
CA GLY A 25 42.25 -4.64 -11.53
C GLY A 25 41.03 -5.54 -11.61
N GLY A 26 40.99 -6.68 -12.28
CA GLY A 26 42.00 -7.62 -12.70
C GLY A 26 41.40 -8.99 -12.52
N SER A 27 41.50 -9.77 -13.62
CA SER A 27 41.66 -11.25 -13.67
C SER A 27 40.50 -12.21 -13.39
N ASP A 28 40.15 -12.89 -14.49
CA ASP A 28 40.11 -14.34 -14.73
C ASP A 28 39.21 -15.28 -13.91
N GLY A 29 38.48 -16.12 -14.67
CA GLY A 29 37.91 -17.34 -14.12
C GLY A 29 36.82 -17.99 -14.97
N SER A 30 37.20 -18.58 -16.06
CA SER A 30 36.81 -19.87 -16.68
C SER A 30 35.44 -20.52 -16.42
N ASN A 31 34.82 -20.90 -17.54
CA ASN A 31 34.17 -22.18 -17.88
C ASN A 31 32.92 -22.67 -17.13
N GLY A 32 31.87 -22.89 -17.91
CA GLY A 32 30.75 -23.74 -17.56
C GLY A 32 29.77 -23.92 -18.71
N THR A 33 30.02 -24.96 -19.45
CA THR A 33 29.29 -25.56 -20.56
C THR A 33 27.80 -25.80 -20.35
N GLY A 34 26.97 -25.59 -21.40
CA GLY A 34 25.93 -26.54 -21.79
C GLY A 34 24.50 -26.24 -21.40
N GLY A 35 23.66 -26.08 -22.38
CA GLY A 35 22.21 -26.13 -22.21
C GLY A 35 21.45 -25.69 -23.45
N SER A 36 21.33 -26.56 -24.41
CA SER A 36 20.51 -26.47 -25.62
C SER A 36 19.03 -26.26 -25.26
N GLY A 37 18.31 -25.38 -25.94
CA GLY A 37 16.87 -25.28 -25.77
C GLY A 37 16.19 -24.40 -26.81
N SER A 38 16.00 -24.92 -27.97
CA SER A 38 14.87 -24.73 -28.92
C SER A 38 14.29 -23.35 -29.13
N SER A 39 14.70 -22.71 -30.17
CA SER A 39 14.01 -21.62 -30.87
C SER A 39 12.81 -22.19 -31.64
N SER A 40 11.61 -21.79 -31.25
CA SER A 40 10.41 -21.96 -32.07
C SER A 40 10.17 -20.67 -32.84
N GLY A 41 10.54 -20.66 -34.10
CA GLY A 41 10.23 -19.65 -35.05
C GLY A 41 8.73 -19.70 -35.39
N SER A 42 8.03 -18.59 -35.27
CA SER A 42 6.71 -18.42 -35.81
C SER A 42 6.81 -17.60 -37.07
N GLY A 43 6.45 -18.25 -38.16
CA GLY A 43 6.49 -17.73 -39.51
C GLY A 43 5.54 -16.58 -39.73
N GLY A 44 6.02 -15.56 -40.40
CA GLY A 44 5.24 -14.51 -40.99
C GLY A 44 4.35 -15.02 -42.10
N SER A 45 3.04 -14.81 -42.02
CA SER A 45 2.15 -14.87 -43.13
C SER A 45 1.85 -13.44 -43.63
N GLY A 46 2.53 -13.07 -44.69
CA GLY A 46 2.15 -11.89 -45.46
C GLY A 46 0.80 -12.13 -46.07
N ASN A 47 -0.15 -11.22 -45.85
CA ASN A 47 -1.36 -11.11 -46.61
C ASN A 47 -1.44 -9.71 -47.22
N THR A 48 -1.04 -9.62 -48.52
CA THR A 48 -1.29 -8.48 -49.36
C THR A 48 -2.71 -8.62 -49.91
N GLY A 49 -3.64 -7.77 -49.39
CA GLY A 49 -4.98 -7.64 -49.91
C GLY A 49 -5.44 -6.20 -49.74
N GLY A 50 -5.36 -5.42 -50.84
CA GLY A 50 -5.86 -4.06 -50.89
C GLY A 50 -7.38 -4.01 -50.77
N GLY A 51 -7.85 -3.07 -49.97
CA GLY A 51 -9.26 -2.70 -49.81
C GLY A 51 -9.32 -1.43 -48.98
N GLY A 52 -9.54 -0.30 -49.62
CA GLY A 52 -9.73 1.00 -48.95
C GLY A 52 -10.97 0.96 -48.09
N GLY A 53 -10.79 0.93 -46.81
CA GLY A 53 -11.79 1.12 -45.78
C GLY A 53 -11.11 1.86 -44.65
N GLY A 54 -11.68 2.98 -44.23
CA GLY A 54 -11.15 3.85 -43.16
C GLY A 54 -10.68 3.05 -41.96
N GLY A 55 -9.38 3.02 -41.79
CA GLY A 55 -8.70 2.33 -40.71
C GLY A 55 -8.99 3.02 -39.39
N GLY A 56 -10.08 2.63 -38.75
CA GLY A 56 -10.24 2.86 -37.33
C GLY A 56 -9.22 2.01 -36.57
N GLY A 57 -7.96 2.49 -36.52
CA GLY A 57 -6.98 1.89 -35.68
C GLY A 57 -7.55 1.81 -34.26
N SER A 58 -7.64 0.61 -33.69
CA SER A 58 -8.05 0.41 -32.32
C SER A 58 -7.02 1.13 -31.43
N VAL A 59 -7.42 2.26 -30.86
CA VAL A 59 -6.59 2.96 -29.89
C VAL A 59 -6.52 2.07 -28.64
N GLU A 60 -5.33 1.72 -28.25
CA GLU A 60 -5.09 0.97 -27.01
C GLU A 60 -5.55 1.82 -25.83
N GLY A 61 -6.42 1.26 -25.00
CA GLY A 61 -6.96 1.94 -23.84
C GLY A 61 -5.89 2.18 -22.79
N PRO A 62 -6.08 3.20 -21.93
CA PRO A 62 -5.15 3.48 -20.85
C PRO A 62 -5.06 2.28 -19.89
N ALA A 63 -3.89 2.15 -19.23
CA ALA A 63 -3.75 1.19 -18.13
C ALA A 63 -4.82 1.49 -17.06
N TRP A 64 -5.49 0.43 -16.61
CA TRP A 64 -6.49 0.51 -15.56
C TRP A 64 -5.86 0.21 -14.21
N LEU A 65 -6.69 0.13 -13.15
CA LEU A 65 -6.24 -0.11 -11.78
C LEU A 65 -5.44 -1.42 -11.69
N PRO A 66 -4.23 -1.38 -11.12
CA PRO A 66 -3.53 -2.61 -10.80
C PRO A 66 -4.29 -3.37 -9.70
N PRO A 67 -4.23 -4.72 -9.67
CA PRO A 67 -4.92 -5.49 -8.65
C PRO A 67 -4.33 -5.20 -7.27
N GLY A 68 -5.20 -5.06 -6.28
CA GLY A 68 -4.83 -5.05 -4.85
C GLY A 68 -5.10 -6.41 -4.21
N PRO A 69 -4.63 -6.66 -2.96
CA PRO A 69 -5.28 -7.60 -2.11
C PRO A 69 -6.74 -7.16 -1.92
N HIS A 70 -7.67 -8.12 -2.02
CA HIS A 70 -9.09 -7.82 -1.86
C HIS A 70 -9.39 -7.41 -0.42
N SER A 71 -10.03 -6.25 -0.22
CA SER A 71 -10.49 -5.80 1.09
C SER A 71 -11.65 -6.66 1.56
N PRO A 72 -11.57 -7.27 2.73
CA PRO A 72 -12.61 -8.17 3.23
C PRO A 72 -13.91 -7.46 3.58
N ASN A 73 -13.91 -6.19 3.88
CA ASN A 73 -15.04 -5.39 4.38
C ASN A 73 -15.85 -6.14 5.44
N THR A 74 -15.34 -6.14 6.64
CA THR A 74 -15.94 -6.91 7.76
C THR A 74 -16.95 -6.10 8.56
N ASN A 75 -17.06 -4.79 8.30
CA ASN A 75 -18.05 -3.91 8.89
C ASN A 75 -19.23 -3.64 7.93
N THR A 76 -20.22 -2.86 8.37
CA THR A 76 -21.41 -2.51 7.57
C THR A 76 -21.20 -1.25 6.72
N GLU A 77 -20.12 -0.53 6.93
CA GLU A 77 -19.77 0.67 6.18
C GLU A 77 -18.97 0.31 4.93
N ILE A 78 -19.11 1.11 3.89
CA ILE A 78 -18.36 0.92 2.67
C ILE A 78 -17.08 1.73 2.77
N ASP A 79 -15.94 1.04 2.70
CA ASP A 79 -14.63 1.64 2.80
C ASP A 79 -14.04 2.03 1.43
N PRO A 80 -13.14 3.02 1.38
CA PRO A 80 -12.45 3.38 0.15
C PRO A 80 -11.73 2.20 -0.52
N GLU A 81 -11.17 1.30 0.27
CA GLU A 81 -10.44 0.12 -0.18
C GLU A 81 -11.34 -0.85 -0.94
N VAL A 82 -12.60 -1.01 -0.49
CA VAL A 82 -13.63 -1.84 -1.14
C VAL A 82 -14.06 -1.21 -2.47
N VAL A 83 -14.26 0.11 -2.50
CA VAL A 83 -14.63 0.83 -3.72
C VAL A 83 -13.50 0.77 -4.75
N TYR A 84 -12.22 0.85 -4.33
CA TYR A 84 -11.09 0.63 -5.21
C TYR A 84 -11.15 -0.75 -5.88
N ASP A 85 -11.41 -1.80 -5.09
CA ASP A 85 -11.49 -3.17 -5.61
C ASP A 85 -12.66 -3.32 -6.59
N LEU A 86 -13.83 -2.77 -6.27
CA LEU A 86 -15.00 -2.79 -7.17
C LEU A 86 -14.73 -2.08 -8.50
N LEU A 87 -14.08 -0.92 -8.48
CA LEU A 87 -13.67 -0.21 -9.69
C LEU A 87 -12.70 -1.04 -10.52
N GLY A 88 -11.71 -1.68 -9.86
CA GLY A 88 -10.71 -2.50 -10.52
C GLY A 88 -11.30 -3.76 -11.16
N GLU A 89 -12.11 -4.49 -10.41
CA GLU A 89 -12.67 -5.77 -10.83
C GLU A 89 -13.84 -5.65 -11.81
N LYS A 90 -14.63 -4.59 -11.68
CA LYS A 90 -15.88 -4.38 -12.45
C LYS A 90 -15.89 -3.02 -13.15
N PRO A 91 -14.90 -2.69 -13.98
CA PRO A 91 -14.85 -1.39 -14.63
C PRO A 91 -16.07 -1.09 -15.52
N ALA A 92 -16.74 -2.10 -16.05
CA ALA A 92 -17.98 -1.92 -16.79
C ALA A 92 -19.12 -1.36 -15.94
N SER A 93 -19.06 -1.47 -14.62
CA SER A 93 -20.07 -1.02 -13.64
C SER A 93 -19.65 0.25 -12.89
N CYS A 94 -18.74 1.07 -13.44
CA CYS A 94 -18.29 2.30 -12.77
C CYS A 94 -19.44 3.23 -12.34
N ALA A 95 -20.53 3.28 -13.12
CA ALA A 95 -21.69 4.08 -12.77
C ALA A 95 -22.41 3.59 -11.51
N ASP A 96 -22.42 2.28 -11.25
CA ASP A 96 -23.01 1.73 -10.03
C ASP A 96 -22.05 1.86 -8.85
N THR A 97 -20.76 1.65 -9.06
CA THR A 97 -19.74 1.85 -8.03
C THR A 97 -19.68 3.32 -7.59
N ALA A 98 -19.83 4.28 -8.51
CA ALA A 98 -19.88 5.70 -8.18
C ALA A 98 -20.99 6.08 -7.19
N LYS A 99 -22.10 5.34 -7.17
CA LYS A 99 -23.22 5.55 -6.23
C LYS A 99 -22.87 5.17 -4.79
N GLN A 100 -21.82 4.37 -4.59
CA GLN A 100 -21.36 3.95 -3.26
C GLN A 100 -20.42 4.99 -2.63
N ILE A 101 -19.95 5.97 -3.40
CA ILE A 101 -19.07 7.02 -2.92
C ILE A 101 -19.92 8.06 -2.16
N PRO A 102 -19.58 8.39 -0.90
CA PRO A 102 -20.32 9.35 -0.10
C PRO A 102 -20.39 10.74 -0.76
N ALA A 103 -21.55 11.40 -0.69
CA ALA A 103 -21.72 12.75 -1.22
C ALA A 103 -20.82 13.77 -0.49
N ALA A 104 -20.72 13.65 0.85
CA ALA A 104 -19.79 14.40 1.66
C ALA A 104 -18.49 13.58 1.77
N LEU A 105 -17.47 13.93 0.99
CA LEU A 105 -16.20 13.18 0.96
C LEU A 105 -15.42 13.38 2.27
N PRO A 106 -15.37 12.40 3.18
CA PRO A 106 -14.74 12.57 4.48
C PRO A 106 -13.20 12.56 4.40
N SER A 107 -12.61 11.98 3.35
CA SER A 107 -11.15 11.87 3.20
C SER A 107 -10.68 12.15 1.77
N VAL A 108 -9.35 12.26 1.63
CA VAL A 108 -8.68 12.38 0.32
C VAL A 108 -8.83 11.10 -0.52
N ASP A 109 -8.95 9.94 0.15
CA ASP A 109 -9.13 8.64 -0.51
C ASP A 109 -10.48 8.56 -1.21
N TRP A 110 -11.54 9.03 -0.57
CA TRP A 110 -12.85 9.17 -1.22
C TRP A 110 -12.84 10.11 -2.41
N ARG A 111 -12.07 11.21 -2.32
CA ARG A 111 -11.96 12.15 -3.42
C ARG A 111 -11.28 11.55 -4.65
N VAL A 112 -10.18 10.80 -4.48
CA VAL A 112 -9.52 10.16 -5.62
C VAL A 112 -10.41 9.12 -6.28
N LEU A 113 -11.18 8.36 -5.48
CA LEU A 113 -12.10 7.35 -6.00
C LEU A 113 -13.27 7.99 -6.75
N ARG A 114 -13.80 9.14 -6.29
CA ARG A 114 -14.79 9.91 -7.04
C ARG A 114 -14.26 10.34 -8.39
N GLY A 115 -13.12 11.01 -8.43
CA GLY A 115 -12.49 11.43 -9.68
C GLY A 115 -12.24 10.27 -10.63
N LEU A 116 -11.78 9.13 -10.09
CA LEU A 116 -11.53 7.92 -10.86
C LEU A 116 -12.82 7.28 -11.39
N ALA A 117 -13.89 7.24 -10.60
CA ALA A 117 -15.18 6.72 -11.03
C ALA A 117 -15.80 7.59 -12.14
N GLU A 118 -15.69 8.91 -12.03
CA GLU A 118 -16.13 9.83 -13.07
C GLU A 118 -15.31 9.67 -14.36
N ALA A 119 -14.00 9.59 -14.27
CA ALA A 119 -13.13 9.32 -15.42
C ALA A 119 -13.42 7.95 -16.05
N CYS A 120 -13.69 6.92 -15.22
CA CYS A 120 -14.08 5.59 -15.69
C CYS A 120 -15.38 5.60 -16.49
N LYS A 121 -16.40 6.25 -15.98
CA LYS A 121 -17.68 6.45 -16.70
C LYS A 121 -17.46 7.18 -18.03
N ALA A 122 -16.71 8.28 -17.97
CA ALA A 122 -16.51 9.15 -19.11
C ALA A 122 -15.72 8.47 -20.24
N VAL A 123 -14.63 7.77 -19.93
CA VAL A 123 -13.80 7.08 -20.93
C VAL A 123 -14.53 5.91 -21.59
N GLN A 124 -15.54 5.36 -20.92
CA GLN A 124 -16.39 4.29 -21.46
C GLN A 124 -17.68 4.81 -22.11
N GLY A 125 -17.89 6.13 -22.19
CA GLY A 125 -19.09 6.72 -22.75
C GLY A 125 -20.35 6.56 -21.88
N GLN A 126 -20.19 6.37 -20.57
CA GLN A 126 -21.27 6.16 -19.60
C GLN A 126 -21.73 7.48 -18.92
N GLY A 127 -21.41 8.65 -19.48
CA GLY A 127 -21.87 9.93 -18.96
C GLY A 127 -21.12 10.41 -17.72
N GLY A 128 -19.82 10.19 -17.64
CA GLY A 128 -18.97 10.73 -16.56
C GLY A 128 -18.57 12.19 -16.78
N ASP A 129 -18.09 12.82 -15.72
CA ASP A 129 -17.70 14.23 -15.67
C ASP A 129 -16.17 14.38 -15.69
N TRP A 130 -15.61 14.79 -16.82
CA TRP A 130 -14.18 15.01 -17.02
C TRP A 130 -13.64 16.19 -16.21
N ASP A 131 -14.44 17.25 -16.06
CA ASP A 131 -14.00 18.46 -15.32
C ASP A 131 -13.91 18.15 -13.82
N LEU A 132 -14.87 17.41 -13.29
CA LEU A 132 -14.83 16.95 -11.91
C LEU A 132 -13.64 16.01 -11.65
N ALA A 133 -13.41 15.05 -12.55
CA ALA A 133 -12.26 14.14 -12.46
C ALA A 133 -10.91 14.89 -12.47
N ALA A 134 -10.76 15.88 -13.37
CA ALA A 134 -9.56 16.70 -13.46
C ALA A 134 -9.39 17.60 -12.23
N SER A 135 -10.47 18.17 -11.70
CA SER A 135 -10.47 18.99 -10.48
C SER A 135 -10.04 18.17 -9.27
N ASP A 136 -10.57 16.95 -9.10
CA ASP A 136 -10.19 16.05 -8.01
C ASP A 136 -8.71 15.63 -8.13
N TYR A 137 -8.26 15.30 -9.33
CA TYR A 137 -6.85 14.98 -9.58
C TYR A 137 -5.92 16.12 -9.17
N ALA A 138 -6.21 17.36 -9.61
CA ALA A 138 -5.39 18.52 -9.28
C ALA A 138 -5.33 18.82 -7.78
N ALA A 139 -6.46 18.64 -7.08
CA ALA A 139 -6.56 18.91 -5.65
C ALA A 139 -5.81 17.90 -4.76
N LEU A 140 -5.40 16.74 -5.31
CA LEU A 140 -4.83 15.61 -4.56
C LEU A 140 -3.32 15.48 -4.69
N GLN A 141 -2.67 16.32 -5.49
CA GLN A 141 -1.23 16.25 -5.72
C GLN A 141 -0.43 16.25 -4.40
N GLY A 142 0.36 15.19 -4.19
CA GLY A 142 1.20 15.04 -3.00
C GLY A 142 0.49 14.78 -1.68
N ARG A 143 -0.84 14.53 -1.70
CA ARG A 143 -1.65 14.35 -0.49
C ARG A 143 -1.99 12.90 -0.16
N LEU A 144 -1.85 12.00 -1.12
CA LEU A 144 -2.21 10.59 -0.97
C LEU A 144 -1.03 9.81 -0.38
N LYS A 145 -1.30 8.97 0.60
CA LYS A 145 -0.31 8.15 1.30
C LYS A 145 -0.64 6.67 1.27
N GLY A 146 -1.92 6.28 1.14
CA GLY A 146 -2.35 4.89 1.06
C GLY A 146 -1.91 4.22 -0.24
N CYS A 147 -1.67 2.92 -0.20
CA CYS A 147 -1.21 2.15 -1.37
C CYS A 147 -2.28 2.11 -2.47
N LYS A 148 -3.55 1.82 -2.14
CA LYS A 148 -4.67 1.79 -3.10
C LYS A 148 -5.00 3.18 -3.63
N SER A 149 -5.06 4.19 -2.77
CA SER A 149 -5.34 5.56 -3.19
C SER A 149 -4.25 6.16 -4.07
N SER A 150 -2.98 5.84 -3.81
CA SER A 150 -1.86 6.24 -4.67
C SER A 150 -1.93 5.59 -6.06
N ALA A 151 -2.33 4.31 -6.12
CA ALA A 151 -2.55 3.62 -7.39
C ALA A 151 -3.76 4.17 -8.15
N ALA A 152 -4.87 4.48 -7.44
CA ALA A 152 -6.04 5.14 -8.01
C ALA A 152 -5.69 6.50 -8.61
N TYR A 153 -4.88 7.30 -7.92
CA TYR A 153 -4.40 8.59 -8.42
C TYR A 153 -3.56 8.45 -9.69
N THR A 154 -2.68 7.45 -9.72
CA THR A 154 -1.85 7.16 -10.91
C THR A 154 -2.71 6.76 -12.11
N ALA A 155 -3.70 5.90 -11.90
CA ALA A 155 -4.65 5.49 -12.94
C ALA A 155 -5.49 6.66 -13.42
N LEU A 156 -6.02 7.49 -12.52
CA LEU A 156 -6.78 8.70 -12.84
C LEU A 156 -5.96 9.65 -13.73
N GLY A 157 -4.71 9.92 -13.37
CA GLY A 157 -3.80 10.74 -14.18
C GLY A 157 -3.52 10.14 -15.55
N GLY A 158 -3.42 8.80 -15.65
CA GLY A 158 -3.29 8.07 -16.92
C GLY A 158 -4.50 8.26 -17.83
N ILE A 159 -5.71 8.12 -17.27
CA ILE A 159 -6.96 8.29 -18.04
C ILE A 159 -7.17 9.74 -18.48
N LEU A 160 -6.90 10.70 -17.61
CA LEU A 160 -6.99 12.13 -17.98
C LEU A 160 -6.02 12.50 -19.11
N ARG A 161 -4.82 11.96 -19.08
CA ARG A 161 -3.82 12.13 -20.14
C ARG A 161 -4.28 11.48 -21.45
N PHE A 162 -4.83 10.25 -21.36
CA PHE A 162 -5.42 9.57 -22.51
C PHE A 162 -6.55 10.40 -23.13
N HIS A 163 -7.47 10.91 -22.32
CA HIS A 163 -8.54 11.80 -22.79
C HIS A 163 -7.99 13.06 -23.48
N GLY A 164 -6.96 13.70 -22.90
CA GLY A 164 -6.33 14.86 -23.52
C GLY A 164 -5.72 14.58 -24.89
N GLN A 165 -5.24 13.35 -25.12
CA GLN A 165 -4.69 12.90 -26.41
C GLN A 165 -5.78 12.41 -27.38
N HIS A 166 -6.88 11.87 -26.86
CA HIS A 166 -7.95 11.21 -27.61
C HIS A 166 -9.35 11.65 -27.13
N PRO A 167 -9.73 12.94 -27.25
CA PRO A 167 -10.89 13.50 -26.56
C PRO A 167 -12.25 12.92 -26.99
N SER A 168 -12.32 12.33 -28.17
CA SER A 168 -13.56 11.74 -28.72
C SER A 168 -13.55 10.22 -28.69
N THR A 169 -12.55 9.59 -28.08
CA THR A 169 -12.38 8.14 -28.07
C THR A 169 -12.97 7.53 -26.82
N THR A 170 -13.83 6.53 -27.00
CA THR A 170 -14.29 5.68 -25.90
C THR A 170 -13.57 4.34 -25.97
N VAL A 171 -13.22 3.80 -24.80
CA VAL A 171 -12.55 2.50 -24.68
C VAL A 171 -13.19 1.65 -23.59
N LYS A 172 -13.09 0.34 -23.73
CA LYS A 172 -13.44 -0.58 -22.65
C LYS A 172 -12.23 -0.79 -21.75
N LEU A 173 -12.38 -0.51 -20.48
CA LEU A 173 -11.35 -0.80 -19.50
C LEU A 173 -11.30 -2.30 -19.19
N LYS A 174 -10.11 -2.84 -19.02
CA LYS A 174 -9.91 -4.25 -18.71
C LYS A 174 -9.92 -4.45 -17.20
N ALA A 175 -10.76 -5.37 -16.72
CA ALA A 175 -10.81 -5.72 -15.32
C ALA A 175 -9.44 -6.19 -14.78
N SER A 176 -9.10 -5.76 -13.59
CA SER A 176 -7.95 -6.30 -12.84
C SER A 176 -8.31 -7.67 -12.25
N THR A 177 -7.32 -8.54 -12.16
CA THR A 177 -7.51 -9.88 -11.56
C THR A 177 -6.95 -9.86 -10.14
N PRO A 178 -7.76 -10.12 -9.11
CA PRO A 178 -7.29 -10.18 -7.73
C PRO A 178 -6.11 -11.16 -7.56
N GLY A 179 -5.14 -10.81 -6.73
CA GLY A 179 -3.97 -11.65 -6.46
C GLY A 179 -2.97 -11.75 -7.61
N GLY A 180 -3.13 -10.97 -8.68
CA GLY A 180 -2.19 -10.90 -9.80
C GLY A 180 -0.82 -10.36 -9.40
N ARG A 181 0.20 -10.60 -10.25
CA ARG A 181 1.53 -9.98 -10.05
C ARG A 181 1.40 -8.47 -10.11
N GLY A 182 2.04 -7.78 -9.16
CA GLY A 182 2.01 -6.32 -9.08
C GLY A 182 0.92 -5.78 -8.15
N ALA A 183 0.51 -6.55 -7.14
CA ALA A 183 -0.37 -6.05 -6.08
C ALA A 183 0.15 -4.73 -5.50
N VAL A 184 -0.73 -3.73 -5.43
CA VAL A 184 -0.36 -2.36 -5.02
C VAL A 184 -0.01 -2.24 -3.54
N CYS A 185 -0.56 -3.13 -2.70
CA CYS A 185 -0.31 -3.17 -1.27
C CYS A 185 0.46 -4.43 -0.91
N THR A 186 1.49 -4.27 -0.10
CA THR A 186 2.24 -5.38 0.46
C THR A 186 2.06 -5.38 1.97
N PHE A 187 0.99 -6.05 2.42
CA PHE A 187 0.70 -6.19 3.84
C PHE A 187 1.81 -6.98 4.52
N ARG A 188 2.37 -6.41 5.61
CA ARG A 188 3.45 -7.02 6.38
C ARG A 188 3.57 -6.42 7.77
N ILE A 189 4.15 -7.18 8.69
CA ILE A 189 4.72 -6.62 9.91
C ILE A 189 6.07 -5.99 9.51
N ASP A 190 6.18 -4.68 9.69
CA ASP A 190 7.36 -3.90 9.30
C ASP A 190 8.42 -3.94 10.38
N SER A 191 8.00 -3.78 11.64
CA SER A 191 8.89 -3.86 12.80
C SER A 191 8.15 -4.31 14.07
N VAL A 192 8.95 -4.86 15.00
CA VAL A 192 8.55 -5.13 16.37
C VAL A 192 9.61 -4.51 17.29
N ASN A 193 9.20 -3.65 18.20
CA ASN A 193 10.05 -3.04 19.20
C ASN A 193 9.76 -3.68 20.57
N ALA A 194 10.73 -4.40 21.09
CA ALA A 194 10.70 -5.10 22.39
C ALA A 194 11.66 -4.46 23.40
N GLY A 195 11.83 -3.13 23.32
CA GLY A 195 12.76 -2.40 24.16
C GLY A 195 14.18 -2.27 23.60
N ALA A 196 15.06 -1.63 24.37
CA ALA A 196 16.40 -1.26 23.91
C ALA A 196 17.34 -2.46 23.70
N ASP A 197 17.11 -3.57 24.39
CA ASP A 197 17.88 -4.82 24.32
C ASP A 197 17.33 -5.79 23.25
N GLY A 198 16.17 -5.48 22.65
CA GLY A 198 15.51 -6.33 21.68
C GLY A 198 14.97 -7.63 22.29
N ALA A 199 14.62 -7.60 23.58
CA ALA A 199 14.09 -8.71 24.34
C ALA A 199 12.78 -8.32 25.05
N ALA A 200 11.92 -9.30 25.28
CA ALA A 200 10.70 -9.11 26.09
C ALA A 200 10.36 -10.40 26.84
N ARG A 201 9.64 -10.26 27.95
CA ARG A 201 9.09 -11.35 28.75
C ARG A 201 7.61 -11.51 28.54
N PRO A 202 7.03 -12.65 28.92
CA PRO A 202 5.58 -12.74 29.08
C PRO A 202 5.05 -11.60 29.97
N ASP A 203 3.88 -11.08 29.63
CA ASP A 203 3.19 -9.94 30.25
C ASP A 203 3.85 -8.55 30.03
N GLU A 204 4.99 -8.48 29.36
CA GLU A 204 5.54 -7.20 28.91
C GLU A 204 4.88 -6.74 27.60
N THR A 205 4.91 -5.44 27.37
CA THR A 205 4.34 -4.83 26.17
C THR A 205 5.41 -4.65 25.10
N ILE A 206 5.09 -5.04 23.87
CA ILE A 206 5.88 -4.76 22.68
C ILE A 206 5.09 -3.84 21.75
N THR A 207 5.80 -3.03 20.98
CA THR A 207 5.18 -2.20 19.93
C THR A 207 5.32 -2.88 18.59
N VAL A 208 4.22 -3.05 17.86
CA VAL A 208 4.17 -3.68 16.54
C VAL A 208 3.75 -2.64 15.51
N THR A 209 4.55 -2.48 14.45
CA THR A 209 4.21 -1.63 13.30
C THR A 209 3.88 -2.52 12.12
N VAL A 210 2.72 -2.31 11.52
CA VAL A 210 2.28 -2.96 10.28
C VAL A 210 2.23 -1.96 9.15
N ARG A 211 2.47 -2.42 7.91
CA ARG A 211 2.40 -1.60 6.69
C ARG A 211 1.73 -2.32 5.55
N GLY A 212 1.30 -1.53 4.57
CA GLY A 212 0.64 -2.03 3.38
C GLY A 212 -0.76 -2.53 3.68
N LEU A 213 -1.45 -1.92 4.66
CA LEU A 213 -2.85 -2.17 4.96
C LEU A 213 -3.67 -1.93 3.68
N TYR A 214 -4.54 -2.88 3.38
CA TYR A 214 -5.43 -2.87 2.22
C TYR A 214 -6.91 -2.93 2.62
N PHE A 215 -7.19 -2.74 3.89
CA PHE A 215 -8.47 -2.70 4.57
C PHE A 215 -8.46 -1.58 5.62
N ASP A 216 -9.62 -1.22 6.15
CA ASP A 216 -9.72 -0.15 7.14
C ASP A 216 -8.94 -0.50 8.43
N LYS A 217 -8.22 0.47 8.98
CA LYS A 217 -7.49 0.32 10.24
C LYS A 217 -8.38 -0.06 11.42
N VAL A 218 -9.62 0.42 11.44
CA VAL A 218 -10.62 0.06 12.46
C VAL A 218 -10.86 -1.46 12.45
N GLU A 219 -10.83 -2.11 11.30
CA GLU A 219 -10.96 -3.56 11.22
C GLU A 219 -9.74 -4.30 11.81
N LEU A 220 -8.53 -3.72 11.69
CA LEU A 220 -7.33 -4.30 12.29
C LEU A 220 -7.48 -4.41 13.80
N LEU A 221 -7.94 -3.34 14.44
CA LEU A 221 -8.08 -3.22 15.89
C LEU A 221 -9.45 -3.74 16.39
N GLY A 222 -10.42 -3.90 15.49
CA GLY A 222 -11.80 -4.29 15.79
C GLY A 222 -12.04 -5.78 16.12
N GLY A 223 -10.98 -6.58 16.37
CA GLY A 223 -11.11 -7.97 16.81
C GLY A 223 -11.26 -9.02 15.70
N VAL A 224 -11.25 -8.61 14.42
CA VAL A 224 -11.26 -9.53 13.26
C VAL A 224 -9.87 -10.05 12.91
N SER A 225 -8.84 -9.37 13.43
CA SER A 225 -7.45 -9.77 13.28
C SER A 225 -7.01 -10.72 14.39
N THR A 226 -6.08 -11.59 14.07
CA THR A 226 -5.48 -12.53 15.04
C THR A 226 -3.97 -12.39 14.99
N MET A 227 -3.38 -12.12 16.14
CA MET A 227 -1.94 -12.08 16.30
C MET A 227 -1.44 -13.28 17.10
N THR A 228 -0.25 -13.76 16.76
CA THR A 228 0.47 -14.75 17.54
C THR A 228 1.91 -14.34 17.75
N VAL A 229 2.43 -14.59 18.96
CA VAL A 229 3.82 -14.42 19.35
C VAL A 229 4.35 -15.78 19.74
N ALA A 230 5.40 -16.25 19.09
CA ALA A 230 5.93 -17.61 19.29
C ALA A 230 4.86 -18.72 19.15
N GLY A 231 3.80 -18.49 18.38
CA GLY A 231 2.68 -19.40 18.19
C GLY A 231 1.56 -19.30 19.24
N ALA A 232 1.77 -18.60 20.35
CA ALA A 232 0.72 -18.31 21.32
C ALA A 232 -0.09 -17.07 20.87
N ARG A 233 -1.40 -17.11 21.09
CA ARG A 233 -2.30 -16.00 20.73
C ARG A 233 -1.99 -14.78 21.60
N ALA A 234 -1.85 -13.63 20.96
CA ALA A 234 -1.73 -12.33 21.60
C ALA A 234 -2.99 -11.51 21.31
N ASP A 235 -3.42 -10.73 22.29
CA ASP A 235 -4.56 -9.84 22.12
C ASP A 235 -4.09 -8.53 21.47
N ILE A 236 -4.77 -8.13 20.41
CA ILE A 236 -4.62 -6.82 19.79
C ILE A 236 -5.53 -5.86 20.55
N PRO A 237 -5.04 -4.69 21.00
CA PRO A 237 -5.88 -3.73 21.69
C PRO A 237 -6.99 -3.24 20.77
N GLN A 238 -8.17 -2.98 21.35
CA GLN A 238 -9.33 -2.44 20.63
C GLN A 238 -9.39 -0.93 20.82
N ASP A 239 -8.32 -0.25 20.40
CA ASP A 239 -8.21 1.19 20.49
C ASP A 239 -8.60 1.84 19.14
N ASP A 240 -8.89 3.14 19.18
CA ASP A 240 -9.08 3.88 17.94
C ASP A 240 -7.72 4.03 17.21
N PRO A 241 -7.69 3.86 15.88
CA PRO A 241 -6.47 4.03 15.11
C PRO A 241 -5.90 5.45 15.24
N ASP A 242 -4.57 5.57 15.23
CA ASP A 242 -3.92 6.89 15.22
C ASP A 242 -4.21 7.62 13.88
N PRO A 243 -4.96 8.74 13.93
CA PRO A 243 -5.30 9.49 12.73
C PRO A 243 -4.09 10.21 12.11
N THR A 244 -2.96 10.28 12.81
CA THR A 244 -1.74 10.94 12.32
C THR A 244 -0.86 10.01 11.47
N GLU A 245 -1.01 8.70 11.63
CA GLU A 245 -0.29 7.72 10.83
C GLU A 245 -0.82 7.63 9.39
N PRO A 246 0.04 7.19 8.43
CA PRO A 246 -0.40 6.92 7.07
C PRO A 246 -1.56 5.91 7.04
N PRO A 247 -2.52 6.02 6.10
CA PRO A 247 -3.68 5.14 6.05
C PRO A 247 -3.32 3.66 5.82
N ASP A 248 -2.16 3.37 5.22
CA ASP A 248 -1.65 2.02 5.00
C ASP A 248 -0.65 1.55 6.07
N GLN A 249 -0.55 2.26 7.19
CA GLN A 249 0.29 1.92 8.33
C GLN A 249 -0.50 2.02 9.63
N GLU A 250 -0.20 1.15 10.59
CA GLU A 250 -0.68 1.23 11.98
C GLU A 250 0.38 0.72 12.94
N THR A 251 0.49 1.40 14.09
CA THR A 251 1.40 1.03 15.18
C THR A 251 0.59 0.86 16.46
N PHE A 252 0.68 -0.30 17.07
CA PHE A 252 -0.08 -0.63 18.28
C PHE A 252 0.74 -1.43 19.28
N GLU A 253 0.33 -1.41 20.52
CA GLU A 253 0.95 -2.13 21.62
C GLU A 253 0.31 -3.51 21.79
N VAL A 254 1.12 -4.51 22.12
CA VAL A 254 0.66 -5.89 22.31
C VAL A 254 1.32 -6.46 23.55
N VAL A 255 0.53 -7.07 24.42
CA VAL A 255 1.07 -7.83 25.56
C VAL A 255 1.59 -9.17 25.08
N VAL A 256 2.83 -9.48 25.42
CA VAL A 256 3.49 -10.74 25.05
C VAL A 256 2.85 -11.89 25.81
N PRO A 257 2.22 -12.87 25.12
CA PRO A 257 1.68 -14.04 25.78
C PRO A 257 2.81 -14.97 26.27
N ASP A 258 2.51 -15.84 27.22
CA ASP A 258 3.42 -16.92 27.61
C ASP A 258 3.25 -18.15 26.68
N PRO A 259 4.19 -18.43 25.77
CA PRO A 259 4.16 -19.61 24.91
C PRO A 259 4.76 -20.86 25.59
N GLY A 260 5.24 -20.72 26.83
CA GLY A 260 5.86 -21.78 27.60
C GLY A 260 7.38 -21.89 27.42
N PRO A 261 8.02 -22.70 28.31
CA PRO A 261 9.48 -22.72 28.52
C PRO A 261 10.30 -23.12 27.26
N GLY A 262 9.71 -23.81 26.31
CA GLY A 262 10.40 -24.20 25.07
C GLY A 262 10.77 -23.03 24.15
N SER A 263 10.18 -21.87 24.38
CA SER A 263 10.39 -20.64 23.58
C SER A 263 11.38 -19.67 24.19
N TYR A 264 11.74 -19.82 25.47
CA TYR A 264 12.63 -18.88 26.16
C TYR A 264 14.07 -18.96 25.67
N GLY A 265 14.79 -17.84 25.73
CA GLY A 265 16.17 -17.69 25.27
C GLY A 265 16.31 -17.74 23.74
N ARG A 266 15.24 -17.68 22.99
CA ARG A 266 15.24 -17.77 21.53
C ARG A 266 14.62 -16.53 20.90
N LYS A 267 15.06 -16.23 19.68
CA LYS A 267 14.37 -15.30 18.81
C LYS A 267 13.05 -15.92 18.36
N VAL A 268 11.96 -15.20 18.58
CA VAL A 268 10.60 -15.65 18.26
C VAL A 268 10.04 -14.91 17.05
N ALA A 269 9.03 -15.51 16.43
CA ALA A 269 8.30 -14.89 15.35
C ALA A 269 7.03 -14.22 15.87
N VAL A 270 6.64 -13.13 15.23
CA VAL A 270 5.32 -12.51 15.38
C VAL A 270 4.56 -12.69 14.06
N SER A 271 3.33 -13.16 14.15
CA SER A 271 2.47 -13.37 12.97
C SER A 271 1.14 -12.67 13.17
N LEU A 272 0.61 -12.12 12.08
CA LEU A 272 -0.66 -11.41 12.05
C LEU A 272 -1.48 -11.91 10.86
N SER A 273 -2.72 -12.31 11.10
CA SER A 273 -3.70 -12.60 10.05
C SER A 273 -4.93 -11.71 10.23
N HIS A 274 -5.49 -11.25 9.12
CA HIS A 274 -6.71 -10.48 9.10
C HIS A 274 -7.82 -11.33 8.48
N ASN A 275 -8.99 -11.38 9.12
CA ASN A 275 -10.19 -12.09 8.68
C ASN A 275 -9.92 -13.54 8.18
N GLY A 276 -9.08 -14.28 8.90
CA GLY A 276 -8.71 -15.65 8.52
C GLY A 276 -7.86 -15.79 7.25
N GLY A 277 -7.38 -14.68 6.70
CA GLY A 277 -6.49 -14.68 5.54
C GLY A 277 -5.10 -15.26 5.84
N THR A 278 -4.24 -15.33 4.81
CA THR A 278 -2.87 -15.81 4.96
C THR A 278 -2.08 -14.96 5.94
N PRO A 279 -1.51 -15.55 7.01
CA PRO A 279 -0.73 -14.79 7.98
C PRO A 279 0.51 -14.15 7.35
N VAL A 280 0.79 -12.91 7.72
CA VAL A 280 2.09 -12.28 7.53
C VAL A 280 2.95 -12.50 8.77
N THR A 281 4.24 -12.78 8.59
CA THR A 281 5.11 -13.20 9.69
C THR A 281 6.43 -12.46 9.64
N LEU A 282 6.79 -11.80 10.74
CA LEU A 282 8.14 -11.30 10.99
C LEU A 282 8.89 -12.37 11.78
N LYS A 283 9.84 -13.04 11.11
CA LYS A 283 10.70 -14.04 11.75
C LYS A 283 11.79 -13.35 12.60
N ASN A 284 12.18 -13.98 13.71
CA ASN A 284 13.22 -13.45 14.60
C ASN A 284 12.95 -12.02 15.08
N ALA A 285 11.70 -11.72 15.40
CA ALA A 285 11.24 -10.38 15.75
C ALA A 285 11.94 -9.84 17.00
N PHE A 286 12.03 -10.65 18.05
CA PHE A 286 12.72 -10.30 19.30
C PHE A 286 13.16 -11.57 20.06
N THR A 287 13.94 -11.41 21.14
CA THR A 287 14.30 -12.52 22.02
C THR A 287 13.29 -12.65 23.16
N LEU A 288 12.65 -13.82 23.31
CA LEU A 288 11.75 -14.06 24.42
C LEU A 288 12.55 -14.54 25.64
N VAL A 289 12.44 -13.81 26.74
CA VAL A 289 13.16 -14.12 28.02
C VAL A 289 12.21 -14.77 29.00
N ALA A 290 12.71 -15.70 29.81
CA ALA A 290 11.90 -16.36 30.82
C ALA A 290 11.41 -15.37 31.89
N PRO A 291 10.21 -15.57 32.47
CA PRO A 291 9.77 -14.82 33.63
C PRO A 291 10.77 -14.99 34.81
N GLY A 292 11.01 -13.92 35.58
CA GLY A 292 11.86 -13.97 36.76
C GLY A 292 13.35 -14.23 36.52
N SER A 293 13.86 -14.01 35.28
CA SER A 293 15.31 -14.03 35.02
C SER A 293 16.02 -12.87 35.71
N PRO A 294 17.28 -13.09 36.21
CA PRO A 294 17.98 -12.12 37.07
C PRO A 294 18.32 -10.75 36.43
N ASP A 295 18.00 -10.52 35.17
CA ASP A 295 18.07 -9.19 34.55
C ASP A 295 16.95 -8.23 35.03
N ASP A 296 16.09 -8.67 35.95
CA ASP A 296 14.97 -7.92 36.54
C ASP A 296 15.40 -6.82 37.54
N SER A 297 16.65 -6.39 37.54
CA SER A 297 16.99 -5.19 38.30
C SER A 297 16.34 -3.99 37.59
N PRO A 298 15.30 -3.36 38.18
CA PRO A 298 14.79 -2.14 37.64
C PRO A 298 15.98 -1.17 37.54
N VAL A 299 16.23 -0.66 36.32
CA VAL A 299 17.15 0.46 36.15
C VAL A 299 16.57 1.59 36.99
N THR A 300 17.09 1.71 38.20
CA THR A 300 16.74 2.81 39.08
C THR A 300 17.24 4.05 38.41
N SER A 301 16.32 4.74 37.69
CA SER A 301 16.60 6.07 37.17
C SER A 301 17.19 6.89 38.26
N PRO A 302 18.39 7.48 38.08
CA PRO A 302 19.01 8.30 39.13
C PRO A 302 18.01 9.43 39.41
N GLY A 303 17.54 9.42 40.66
CA GLY A 303 16.47 10.30 41.16
C GLY A 303 16.74 11.73 40.78
N VAL A 304 15.80 12.30 40.08
CA VAL A 304 15.68 13.76 39.92
C VAL A 304 15.40 14.29 41.32
N SER A 305 16.42 14.86 41.95
CA SER A 305 16.28 15.57 43.22
C SER A 305 15.24 16.68 43.03
N PRO A 306 14.22 16.75 43.92
CA PRO A 306 13.24 17.83 43.82
C PRO A 306 13.94 19.16 44.10
N SER A 307 14.02 20.02 43.07
CA SER A 307 14.45 21.41 43.22
C SER A 307 13.49 22.12 44.16
N THR A 308 13.98 22.49 45.32
CA THR A 308 13.27 23.31 46.31
C THR A 308 12.96 24.70 45.70
N VAL A 309 11.72 24.92 45.31
CA VAL A 309 11.26 26.26 44.92
C VAL A 309 11.06 27.11 46.16
N THR A 310 12.01 27.97 46.44
CA THR A 310 11.89 29.01 47.48
C THR A 310 10.87 30.07 47.00
N ALA A 311 9.68 30.08 47.60
CA ALA A 311 8.71 31.12 47.37
C ALA A 311 9.24 32.41 48.02
N ARG A 312 9.50 33.45 47.20
CA ARG A 312 9.69 34.83 47.65
C ARG A 312 8.33 35.52 47.70
N SER A 313 7.88 35.79 48.90
CA SER A 313 6.77 36.75 49.16
C SER A 313 7.20 38.17 48.81
N ARG A 314 6.34 38.85 48.07
CA ARG A 314 6.14 40.33 48.08
C ARG A 314 4.67 40.64 47.89
#